data_cc853816ca30cdc1a472a85d25840099
#
_entry.id   cc853816ca30cdc1a472a85d25840099
#
_cell.length_a   1.000
_cell.length_b   1.000
_cell.length_c   1.000
_cell.angle_alpha   90.00
_cell.angle_beta   90.00
_cell.angle_gamma   90.00
#
_symmetry.space_group_name_H-M   'P 1'
#
loop_
_entity.id
_entity.type
_entity.pdbx_description
1 polymer ?
#
loop_
_entity_poly.entity_id
_entity_poly.type
_entity_poly.pdbx_seq_one_letter_code
_entity_poly.pdbx_strand_id
1 'polypeptide(L)'
;MTSSSSLILQHYIKLTEFLGKALGPDYEVALHDLTRKDRSIIAIANNYISGREVGAPLTNMSLSILRDKSYERMDYHLHYYSINVNGKALRSSTFFIKDSGKLIGLLCINFDDSRYRAISDHILKLCHPDLFVTDVLARPLPESEDDMSARSSPEKFRNSADAVALDAINRELERMGVTPGHLTHSERLQVITSLESAGIFLLKGAIKSAAAALGCSTASIYRYLSQINPSD
;
A
#
# COMPACT_ATOMS: atom_id res chain seq x y z
N MET A 1 20.32 -24.37 -8.92
CA MET A 1 21.13 -23.27 -8.34
C MET A 1 20.15 -22.21 -7.84
N THR A 2 20.11 -21.98 -6.53
CA THR A 2 19.34 -20.87 -5.93
C THR A 2 19.98 -19.56 -6.37
N SER A 3 19.22 -18.61 -6.91
CA SER A 3 19.75 -17.30 -7.31
C SER A 3 20.27 -16.54 -6.07
N SER A 4 21.26 -15.67 -6.21
CA SER A 4 21.78 -14.81 -5.12
C SER A 4 20.64 -14.08 -4.40
N SER A 5 19.70 -13.54 -5.13
CA SER A 5 18.51 -12.85 -4.60
C SER A 5 17.64 -13.74 -3.69
N SER A 6 17.54 -15.05 -4.01
CA SER A 6 16.81 -16.01 -3.16
C SER A 6 17.51 -16.22 -1.82
N LEU A 7 18.83 -16.28 -1.79
CA LEU A 7 19.61 -16.43 -0.55
C LEU A 7 19.49 -15.17 0.32
N ILE A 8 19.56 -13.99 -0.26
CA ILE A 8 19.36 -12.72 0.45
C ILE A 8 17.98 -12.72 1.13
N LEU A 9 16.90 -13.00 0.40
CA LEU A 9 15.56 -13.02 0.96
C LEU A 9 15.37 -14.06 2.05
N GLN A 10 16.06 -15.21 2.00
CA GLN A 10 16.05 -16.21 3.08
C GLN A 10 16.58 -15.66 4.41
N HIS A 11 17.60 -14.81 4.41
CA HIS A 11 18.07 -14.14 5.61
C HIS A 11 17.02 -13.19 6.17
N TYR A 12 16.31 -12.45 5.29
CA TYR A 12 15.25 -11.55 5.70
C TYR A 12 14.01 -12.27 6.24
N ILE A 13 13.73 -13.53 5.87
CA ILE A 13 12.67 -14.33 6.49
C ILE A 13 12.94 -14.51 8.00
N LYS A 14 14.18 -14.88 8.37
CA LYS A 14 14.57 -14.99 9.78
C LYS A 14 14.55 -13.65 10.50
N LEU A 15 14.98 -12.60 9.83
CA LEU A 15 14.94 -11.23 10.37
C LEU A 15 13.51 -10.78 10.61
N THR A 16 12.56 -11.09 9.72
CA THR A 16 11.12 -10.80 9.89
C THR A 16 10.57 -11.43 11.16
N GLU A 17 10.86 -12.72 11.39
CA GLU A 17 10.43 -13.41 12.61
C GLU A 17 11.07 -12.80 13.86
N PHE A 18 12.38 -12.55 13.83
CA PHE A 18 13.10 -11.92 14.93
C PHE A 18 12.54 -10.54 15.28
N LEU A 19 12.36 -9.66 14.28
CA LEU A 19 11.84 -8.31 14.49
C LEU A 19 10.42 -8.34 15.05
N GLY A 20 9.54 -9.21 14.55
CA GLY A 20 8.19 -9.34 15.07
C GLY A 20 8.15 -9.71 16.56
N LYS A 21 9.08 -10.55 17.02
CA LYS A 21 9.23 -10.89 18.44
C LYS A 21 9.89 -9.76 19.24
N ALA A 22 10.96 -9.17 18.71
CA ALA A 22 11.77 -8.17 19.40
C ALA A 22 11.01 -6.83 19.58
N LEU A 23 10.25 -6.40 18.58
CA LEU A 23 9.47 -5.17 18.63
C LEU A 23 8.16 -5.31 19.44
N GLY A 24 7.67 -6.54 19.59
CA GLY A 24 6.48 -6.85 20.36
C GLY A 24 5.18 -6.81 19.56
N PRO A 25 4.04 -6.98 20.27
CA PRO A 25 2.74 -7.30 19.64
C PRO A 25 2.10 -6.15 18.85
N ASP A 26 2.57 -4.92 19.04
CA ASP A 26 2.00 -3.76 18.34
C ASP A 26 2.69 -3.49 16.98
N TYR A 27 3.66 -4.33 16.60
CA TYR A 27 4.40 -4.21 15.34
C TYR A 27 4.20 -5.44 14.46
N GLU A 28 3.64 -5.24 13.28
CA GLU A 28 3.67 -6.23 12.22
C GLU A 28 4.94 -6.03 11.38
N VAL A 29 5.59 -7.12 11.01
CA VAL A 29 6.72 -7.11 10.08
C VAL A 29 6.39 -8.03 8.90
N ALA A 30 6.37 -7.49 7.69
CA ALA A 30 6.05 -8.22 6.48
C ALA A 30 7.19 -8.14 5.46
N LEU A 31 7.58 -9.29 4.90
CA LEU A 31 8.60 -9.40 3.86
C LEU A 31 7.96 -9.73 2.52
N HIS A 32 8.26 -8.93 1.53
CA HIS A 32 7.80 -9.10 0.16
C HIS A 32 8.93 -9.57 -0.77
N ASP A 33 8.65 -10.56 -1.59
CA ASP A 33 9.43 -10.96 -2.76
C ASP A 33 8.82 -10.32 -4.01
N LEU A 34 9.56 -9.43 -4.65
CA LEU A 34 9.09 -8.67 -5.81
C LEU A 34 9.08 -9.45 -7.13
N THR A 35 9.59 -10.67 -7.13
CA THR A 35 9.43 -11.58 -8.28
C THR A 35 8.01 -12.14 -8.39
N ARG A 36 7.21 -12.05 -7.31
CA ARG A 36 5.85 -12.59 -7.17
C ARG A 36 4.85 -11.52 -6.74
N LYS A 37 4.60 -10.53 -7.59
CA LYS A 37 3.82 -9.33 -7.24
C LYS A 37 2.41 -9.62 -6.73
N ASP A 38 1.74 -10.62 -7.26
CA ASP A 38 0.37 -11.03 -6.88
C ASP A 38 0.29 -11.84 -5.59
N ARG A 39 1.42 -12.40 -5.16
CA ARG A 39 1.58 -13.25 -3.98
C ARG A 39 2.92 -12.93 -3.32
N SER A 40 3.15 -11.66 -3.07
CA SER A 40 4.47 -11.11 -2.73
C SER A 40 4.90 -11.36 -1.29
N ILE A 41 3.97 -11.45 -0.32
CA ILE A 41 4.34 -11.73 1.07
C ILE A 41 4.87 -13.16 1.17
N ILE A 42 6.14 -13.30 1.56
CA ILE A 42 6.82 -14.58 1.78
C ILE A 42 7.07 -14.88 3.25
N ALA A 43 7.04 -13.86 4.11
CA ALA A 43 7.05 -14.00 5.57
C ALA A 43 6.31 -12.82 6.21
N ILE A 44 5.62 -13.09 7.32
CA ILE A 44 4.91 -12.06 8.07
C ILE A 44 4.87 -12.47 9.56
N ALA A 45 5.12 -11.52 10.45
CA ALA A 45 4.97 -11.67 11.89
C ALA A 45 3.90 -10.70 12.39
N ASN A 46 3.09 -11.12 13.37
CA ASN A 46 1.99 -10.34 13.96
C ASN A 46 0.93 -9.89 12.94
N ASN A 47 0.61 -10.75 12.00
CA ASN A 47 -0.26 -10.49 10.85
C ASN A 47 -1.70 -10.08 11.21
N TYR A 48 -2.14 -10.25 12.46
CA TYR A 48 -3.43 -9.77 12.95
C TYR A 48 -3.56 -8.24 12.93
N ILE A 49 -2.45 -7.49 12.84
CA ILE A 49 -2.44 -6.03 12.76
C ILE A 49 -3.02 -5.55 11.43
N SER A 50 -2.53 -6.07 10.31
CA SER A 50 -3.05 -5.70 8.98
C SER A 50 -4.19 -6.60 8.50
N GLY A 51 -4.30 -7.82 9.04
CA GLY A 51 -5.20 -8.87 8.56
C GLY A 51 -4.72 -9.54 7.27
N ARG A 52 -3.44 -9.39 6.92
CA ARG A 52 -2.81 -10.01 5.73
C ARG A 52 -2.15 -11.34 6.09
N GLU A 53 -1.90 -12.16 5.07
CA GLU A 53 -1.27 -13.47 5.21
C GLU A 53 -0.14 -13.66 4.20
N VAL A 54 0.67 -14.70 4.42
CA VAL A 54 1.64 -15.15 3.41
C VAL A 54 0.90 -15.42 2.09
N GLY A 55 1.44 -14.87 1.00
CA GLY A 55 0.81 -14.93 -0.32
C GLY A 55 -0.09 -13.74 -0.65
N ALA A 56 -0.28 -12.76 0.23
CA ALA A 56 -0.98 -11.53 -0.12
C ALA A 56 -0.17 -10.70 -1.14
N PRO A 57 -0.86 -9.90 -2.00
CA PRO A 57 -0.23 -9.12 -3.07
C PRO A 57 0.51 -7.88 -2.54
N LEU A 58 1.19 -7.17 -3.45
CA LEU A 58 1.72 -5.84 -3.18
C LEU A 58 0.59 -4.84 -2.91
N THR A 59 0.88 -3.86 -2.06
CA THR A 59 -0.02 -2.72 -1.79
C THR A 59 0.11 -1.64 -2.87
N ASN A 60 -0.83 -0.70 -2.88
CA ASN A 60 -0.75 0.50 -3.72
C ASN A 60 0.57 1.27 -3.50
N MET A 61 1.05 1.42 -2.26
CA MET A 61 2.32 2.08 -1.94
C MET A 61 3.51 1.30 -2.52
N SER A 62 3.54 -0.02 -2.35
CA SER A 62 4.60 -0.86 -2.92
C SER A 62 4.64 -0.82 -4.45
N LEU A 63 3.47 -0.75 -5.10
CA LEU A 63 3.36 -0.59 -6.55
C LEU A 63 3.86 0.78 -7.02
N SER A 64 3.54 1.85 -6.28
CA SER A 64 4.05 3.20 -6.56
C SER A 64 5.57 3.24 -6.49
N ILE A 65 6.18 2.68 -5.42
CA ILE A 65 7.64 2.57 -5.28
C ILE A 65 8.30 1.88 -6.49
N LEU A 66 7.66 0.82 -7.00
CA LEU A 66 8.15 0.11 -8.19
C LEU A 66 8.04 0.95 -9.46
N ARG A 67 6.98 1.74 -9.58
CA ARG A 67 6.69 2.52 -10.78
C ARG A 67 7.54 3.79 -10.86
N ASP A 68 7.66 4.54 -9.76
CA ASP A 68 8.41 5.80 -9.71
C ASP A 68 9.91 5.58 -9.47
N LYS A 69 10.32 4.35 -9.23
CA LYS A 69 11.70 3.94 -8.96
C LYS A 69 12.37 4.73 -7.83
N SER A 70 11.59 5.17 -6.83
CA SER A 70 12.12 5.91 -5.67
C SER A 70 13.25 5.16 -4.96
N TYR A 71 13.26 3.81 -5.04
CA TYR A 71 14.32 2.96 -4.51
C TYR A 71 15.70 3.21 -5.12
N GLU A 72 15.82 3.84 -6.30
CA GLU A 72 17.11 4.18 -6.89
C GLU A 72 17.80 5.32 -6.13
N ARG A 73 17.02 6.17 -5.45
CA ARG A 73 17.51 7.37 -4.74
C ARG A 73 17.49 7.21 -3.22
N MET A 74 16.72 6.26 -2.70
CA MET A 74 16.53 6.03 -1.26
C MET A 74 16.69 4.54 -0.94
N ASP A 75 16.97 4.23 0.32
CA ASP A 75 17.05 2.87 0.83
C ASP A 75 15.81 2.48 1.64
N TYR A 76 14.98 3.44 2.02
CA TYR A 76 13.78 3.22 2.81
C TYR A 76 12.79 4.39 2.65
N HIS A 77 11.53 4.13 3.03
CA HIS A 77 10.48 5.13 3.22
C HIS A 77 9.92 4.97 4.64
N LEU A 78 9.89 6.04 5.42
CA LEU A 78 9.55 5.99 6.84
C LEU A 78 8.25 6.72 7.15
N HIS A 79 7.54 6.21 8.19
CA HIS A 79 6.48 6.89 8.92
C HIS A 79 5.30 7.39 8.06
N TYR A 80 4.96 6.66 7.02
CA TYR A 80 3.80 6.98 6.21
C TYR A 80 2.50 6.37 6.76
N TYR A 81 1.39 6.98 6.41
CA TYR A 81 0.06 6.57 6.84
C TYR A 81 -0.45 5.38 6.05
N SER A 82 -0.99 4.39 6.74
CA SER A 82 -1.64 3.23 6.13
C SER A 82 -2.93 2.86 6.86
N ILE A 83 -3.78 2.09 6.21
CA ILE A 83 -5.07 1.64 6.75
C ILE A 83 -5.17 0.12 6.56
N ASN A 84 -5.45 -0.60 7.65
CA ASN A 84 -5.66 -2.05 7.59
C ASN A 84 -7.02 -2.41 6.96
N VAL A 85 -7.28 -3.72 6.80
CA VAL A 85 -8.53 -4.22 6.20
C VAL A 85 -9.80 -3.79 6.94
N ASN A 86 -9.69 -3.47 8.23
CA ASN A 86 -10.79 -3.03 9.10
C ASN A 86 -10.91 -1.50 9.20
N GLY A 87 -10.17 -0.74 8.39
CA GLY A 87 -10.19 0.72 8.41
C GLY A 87 -9.34 1.35 9.53
N LYS A 88 -8.54 0.57 10.26
CA LYS A 88 -7.71 1.05 11.36
C LYS A 88 -6.43 1.70 10.82
N ALA A 89 -6.11 2.87 11.35
CA ALA A 89 -4.90 3.61 11.03
C ALA A 89 -3.65 2.91 11.58
N LEU A 90 -2.61 2.85 10.78
CA LEU A 90 -1.29 2.32 11.13
C LEU A 90 -0.20 3.30 10.67
N ARG A 91 0.94 3.30 11.35
CA ARG A 91 2.15 3.98 10.91
C ARG A 91 3.08 2.97 10.27
N SER A 92 3.33 3.11 9.00
CA SER A 92 4.13 2.17 8.20
C SER A 92 5.50 2.71 7.83
N SER A 93 6.44 1.81 7.64
CA SER A 93 7.78 2.09 7.14
C SER A 93 8.25 0.92 6.27
N THR A 94 8.94 1.22 5.18
CA THR A 94 9.41 0.21 4.23
C THR A 94 10.89 0.37 3.95
N PHE A 95 11.65 -0.70 4.13
CA PHE A 95 13.05 -0.82 3.74
C PHE A 95 13.15 -1.54 2.38
N PHE A 96 14.03 -1.03 1.50
CA PHE A 96 14.23 -1.51 0.14
C PHE A 96 15.39 -2.50 0.08
N ILE A 97 15.07 -3.78 -0.15
CA ILE A 97 16.07 -4.84 -0.24
C ILE A 97 16.59 -4.90 -1.68
N LYS A 98 17.88 -4.64 -1.86
CA LYS A 98 18.52 -4.58 -3.16
C LYS A 98 19.59 -5.68 -3.30
N ASP A 99 19.74 -6.23 -4.49
CA ASP A 99 20.84 -7.11 -4.90
C ASP A 99 21.54 -6.47 -6.10
N SER A 100 22.81 -6.08 -5.92
CA SER A 100 23.60 -5.42 -6.96
C SER A 100 22.89 -4.19 -7.59
N GLY A 101 22.24 -3.38 -6.74
CA GLY A 101 21.49 -2.19 -7.14
C GLY A 101 20.05 -2.46 -7.63
N LYS A 102 19.68 -3.71 -7.86
CA LYS A 102 18.32 -4.09 -8.28
C LYS A 102 17.44 -4.35 -7.08
N LEU A 103 16.27 -3.72 -7.03
CA LEU A 103 15.27 -3.99 -6.00
C LEU A 103 14.72 -5.42 -6.14
N ILE A 104 14.86 -6.23 -5.08
CA ILE A 104 14.44 -7.64 -5.05
C ILE A 104 13.33 -7.91 -4.04
N GLY A 105 13.22 -7.08 -3.01
CA GLY A 105 12.24 -7.26 -1.94
C GLY A 105 11.97 -5.97 -1.17
N LEU A 106 10.93 -6.02 -0.33
CA LEU A 106 10.58 -4.96 0.60
C LEU A 106 10.39 -5.57 1.99
N LEU A 107 10.94 -4.94 3.01
CA LEU A 107 10.67 -5.25 4.42
C LEU A 107 9.84 -4.11 4.99
N CYS A 108 8.58 -4.40 5.32
CA CYS A 108 7.62 -3.44 5.84
C CYS A 108 7.44 -3.63 7.35
N ILE A 109 7.39 -2.53 8.09
CA ILE A 109 7.07 -2.50 9.51
C ILE A 109 5.83 -1.63 9.68
N ASN A 110 4.75 -2.21 10.25
CA ASN A 110 3.48 -1.54 10.48
C ASN A 110 3.24 -1.47 11.99
N PHE A 111 3.12 -0.28 12.52
CA PHE A 111 2.90 -0.03 13.94
C PHE A 111 1.45 0.34 14.21
N ASP A 112 0.83 -0.40 15.12
CA ASP A 112 -0.50 -0.14 15.66
C ASP A 112 -0.40 0.64 16.97
N ASP A 113 -0.64 1.93 16.94
CA ASP A 113 -0.57 2.80 18.11
C ASP A 113 -1.87 2.91 18.92
N SER A 114 -2.90 2.13 18.56
CA SER A 114 -4.23 2.27 19.17
C SER A 114 -4.26 2.06 20.67
N ARG A 115 -3.43 1.14 21.19
CA ARG A 115 -3.34 0.95 22.65
C ARG A 115 -2.76 2.17 23.35
N TYR A 116 -1.80 2.82 22.75
CA TYR A 116 -1.15 4.04 23.28
C TYR A 116 -2.13 5.22 23.24
N ARG A 117 -2.89 5.35 22.16
CA ARG A 117 -3.95 6.38 22.05
C ARG A 117 -5.02 6.17 23.12
N ALA A 118 -5.48 4.93 23.32
CA ALA A 118 -6.47 4.63 24.36
C ALA A 118 -5.97 4.99 25.78
N ILE A 119 -4.70 4.73 26.08
CA ILE A 119 -4.09 5.12 27.36
C ILE A 119 -4.01 6.64 27.47
N SER A 120 -3.58 7.32 26.40
CA SER A 120 -3.52 8.79 26.35
C SER A 120 -4.90 9.42 26.60
N ASP A 121 -5.93 8.91 25.94
CA ASP A 121 -7.32 9.34 26.14
C ASP A 121 -7.81 9.14 27.59
N HIS A 122 -7.46 8.00 28.20
CA HIS A 122 -7.77 7.75 29.60
C HIS A 122 -7.08 8.74 30.54
N ILE A 123 -5.80 9.00 30.33
CA ILE A 123 -5.03 9.98 31.12
C ILE A 123 -5.67 11.37 30.98
N LEU A 124 -5.99 11.80 29.78
CA LEU A 124 -6.60 13.09 29.52
C LEU A 124 -7.98 13.20 30.21
N LYS A 125 -8.80 12.16 30.16
CA LYS A 125 -10.11 12.12 30.83
C LYS A 125 -10.01 12.14 32.36
N LEU A 126 -8.92 11.60 32.94
CA LEU A 126 -8.68 11.71 34.38
C LEU A 126 -8.34 13.15 34.81
N CYS A 127 -7.60 13.89 33.96
CA CYS A 127 -7.21 15.27 34.22
C CYS A 127 -8.34 16.27 33.87
N HIS A 128 -9.16 15.93 32.87
CA HIS A 128 -10.21 16.77 32.31
C HIS A 128 -11.49 15.95 32.13
N PRO A 129 -12.30 15.79 33.19
CA PRO A 129 -13.50 14.93 33.17
C PRO A 129 -14.66 15.49 32.34
N ASP A 130 -14.53 16.71 31.84
CA ASP A 130 -15.52 17.40 31.02
C ASP A 130 -15.24 17.27 29.51
N LEU A 131 -16.04 17.96 28.69
CA LEU A 131 -15.89 17.97 27.22
C LEU A 131 -14.63 18.66 26.71
N PHE A 132 -13.80 19.27 27.57
CA PHE A 132 -12.60 19.99 27.17
C PHE A 132 -11.61 19.11 26.37
N VAL A 133 -11.50 17.82 26.75
CA VAL A 133 -10.65 16.85 26.00
C VAL A 133 -11.16 16.67 24.58
N THR A 134 -12.48 16.53 24.40
CA THR A 134 -13.07 16.32 23.09
C THR A 134 -13.03 17.57 22.23
N ASP A 135 -13.28 18.72 22.81
CA ASP A 135 -13.48 19.96 22.03
C ASP A 135 -12.18 20.72 21.78
N VAL A 136 -11.17 20.58 22.65
CA VAL A 136 -9.95 21.37 22.59
C VAL A 136 -8.71 20.52 22.33
N LEU A 137 -8.50 19.45 23.09
CA LEU A 137 -7.29 18.63 23.01
C LEU A 137 -7.33 17.58 21.88
N ALA A 138 -8.51 17.13 21.49
CA ALA A 138 -8.68 16.19 20.39
C ALA A 138 -8.61 16.86 18.99
N ARG A 139 -8.44 18.19 18.92
CA ARG A 139 -8.18 18.86 17.64
C ARG A 139 -6.86 18.38 17.07
N PRO A 140 -6.84 17.91 15.82
CA PRO A 140 -5.57 17.61 15.13
C PRO A 140 -4.70 18.86 15.15
N LEU A 141 -3.43 18.72 15.55
CA LEU A 141 -2.44 19.77 15.33
C LEU A 141 -2.43 20.11 13.84
N PRO A 142 -2.23 21.39 13.44
CA PRO A 142 -2.09 21.74 12.04
C PRO A 142 -0.94 20.91 11.45
N GLU A 143 -1.29 20.11 10.46
CA GLU A 143 -0.37 19.17 9.82
C GLU A 143 0.55 19.93 8.87
N SER A 144 1.78 19.46 8.73
CA SER A 144 2.67 19.91 7.66
C SER A 144 2.05 19.55 6.29
N GLU A 145 2.35 20.32 5.26
CA GLU A 145 1.86 20.04 3.88
C GLU A 145 2.26 18.63 3.42
N ASP A 146 3.39 18.09 3.91
CA ASP A 146 3.86 16.73 3.64
C ASP A 146 2.94 15.66 4.26
N ASP A 147 2.41 15.87 5.46
CA ASP A 147 1.45 14.98 6.11
C ASP A 147 0.10 14.96 5.38
N MET A 148 -0.32 16.09 4.83
CA MET A 148 -1.56 16.21 4.04
C MET A 148 -1.49 15.40 2.74
N SER A 149 -0.33 15.40 2.06
CA SER A 149 -0.14 14.63 0.82
C SER A 149 -0.13 13.11 1.08
N ALA A 150 0.45 12.66 2.18
CA ALA A 150 0.47 11.26 2.58
C ALA A 150 -0.92 10.72 2.97
N ARG A 151 -1.81 11.58 3.53
CA ARG A 151 -3.19 11.20 3.88
C ARG A 151 -4.15 11.20 2.71
N SER A 152 -3.86 11.95 1.65
CA SER A 152 -4.70 12.00 0.45
C SER A 152 -4.77 10.65 -0.29
N SER A 153 -3.78 9.78 -0.09
CA SER A 153 -3.75 8.43 -0.68
C SER A 153 -3.12 7.40 0.26
N PRO A 154 -3.80 7.02 1.36
CA PRO A 154 -3.24 6.09 2.34
C PRO A 154 -2.94 4.74 1.70
N GLU A 155 -1.88 4.08 2.20
CA GLU A 155 -1.65 2.68 1.88
C GLU A 155 -2.83 1.84 2.38
N LYS A 156 -3.38 0.99 1.50
CA LYS A 156 -4.48 0.08 1.83
C LYS A 156 -4.02 -1.36 1.72
N PHE A 157 -4.27 -2.13 2.76
CA PHE A 157 -3.99 -3.55 2.78
C PHE A 157 -5.16 -4.34 2.19
N ARG A 158 -4.87 -5.18 1.19
CA ARG A 158 -5.84 -6.06 0.54
C ARG A 158 -5.26 -7.47 0.44
N ASN A 159 -6.14 -8.46 0.44
CA ASN A 159 -5.75 -9.87 0.44
C ASN A 159 -5.70 -10.51 -0.96
N SER A 160 -6.10 -9.79 -2.01
CA SER A 160 -6.03 -10.25 -3.40
C SER A 160 -5.64 -9.16 -4.37
N ALA A 161 -4.99 -9.54 -5.47
CA ALA A 161 -4.60 -8.62 -6.55
C ALA A 161 -5.83 -7.95 -7.18
N ASP A 162 -6.93 -8.69 -7.35
CA ASP A 162 -8.19 -8.14 -7.87
C ASP A 162 -8.77 -7.06 -6.94
N ALA A 163 -8.71 -7.25 -5.61
CA ALA A 163 -9.18 -6.26 -4.65
C ALA A 163 -8.33 -4.99 -4.67
N VAL A 164 -7.00 -5.10 -4.87
CA VAL A 164 -6.11 -3.94 -5.05
C VAL A 164 -6.48 -3.18 -6.32
N ALA A 165 -6.68 -3.89 -7.43
CA ALA A 165 -7.04 -3.28 -8.71
C ALA A 165 -8.41 -2.59 -8.65
N LEU A 166 -9.44 -3.24 -8.12
CA LEU A 166 -10.78 -2.68 -7.96
C LEU A 166 -10.82 -1.45 -7.06
N ASP A 167 -10.07 -1.48 -5.92
CA ASP A 167 -9.98 -0.32 -5.03
C ASP A 167 -9.36 0.90 -5.74
N ALA A 168 -8.32 0.70 -6.54
CA ALA A 168 -7.70 1.75 -7.32
C ALA A 168 -8.64 2.32 -8.38
N ILE A 169 -9.37 1.46 -9.09
CA ILE A 169 -10.35 1.86 -10.11
C ILE A 169 -11.47 2.68 -9.49
N ASN A 170 -12.09 2.18 -8.41
CA ASN A 170 -13.20 2.85 -7.75
C ASN A 170 -12.79 4.23 -7.22
N ARG A 171 -11.62 4.34 -6.62
CA ARG A 171 -11.07 5.62 -6.15
C ARG A 171 -10.92 6.63 -7.29
N GLU A 172 -10.44 6.19 -8.43
CA GLU A 172 -10.24 7.08 -9.57
C GLU A 172 -11.59 7.53 -10.16
N LEU A 173 -12.58 6.63 -10.24
CA LEU A 173 -13.94 6.96 -10.67
C LEU A 173 -14.62 7.94 -9.71
N GLU A 174 -14.48 7.75 -8.40
CA GLU A 174 -14.98 8.66 -7.36
C GLU A 174 -14.32 10.03 -7.47
N ARG A 175 -12.99 10.09 -7.66
CA ARG A 175 -12.25 11.36 -7.84
C ARG A 175 -12.73 12.14 -9.05
N MET A 176 -13.08 11.44 -10.12
CA MET A 176 -13.60 12.06 -11.36
C MET A 176 -15.11 12.35 -11.30
N GLY A 177 -15.82 11.83 -10.28
CA GLY A 177 -17.27 11.97 -10.17
C GLY A 177 -18.06 11.26 -11.28
N VAL A 178 -17.51 10.17 -11.84
CA VAL A 178 -18.09 9.44 -12.97
C VAL A 178 -18.50 8.02 -12.59
N THR A 179 -19.51 7.50 -13.29
CA THR A 179 -19.98 6.12 -13.10
C THR A 179 -19.48 5.21 -14.22
N PRO A 180 -19.15 3.94 -13.92
CA PRO A 180 -18.54 3.00 -14.89
C PRO A 180 -19.32 2.85 -16.21
N GLY A 181 -20.65 2.87 -16.16
CA GLY A 181 -21.52 2.61 -17.32
C GLY A 181 -21.60 3.74 -18.35
N HIS A 182 -21.14 4.93 -18.02
CA HIS A 182 -21.31 6.15 -18.86
C HIS A 182 -20.00 6.86 -19.20
N LEU A 183 -18.86 6.18 -19.04
CA LEU A 183 -17.55 6.76 -19.35
C LEU A 183 -17.39 7.08 -20.84
N THR A 184 -17.02 8.29 -21.16
CA THR A 184 -16.55 8.69 -22.50
C THR A 184 -15.18 8.07 -22.81
N HIS A 185 -14.76 8.15 -24.06
CA HIS A 185 -13.40 7.68 -24.46
C HIS A 185 -12.30 8.42 -23.70
N SER A 186 -12.46 9.75 -23.53
CA SER A 186 -11.47 10.58 -22.82
C SER A 186 -11.38 10.23 -21.34
N GLU A 187 -12.52 10.02 -20.68
CA GLU A 187 -12.55 9.63 -19.25
C GLU A 187 -11.95 8.26 -19.04
N ARG A 188 -12.23 7.26 -19.92
CA ARG A 188 -11.56 5.95 -19.86
C ARG A 188 -10.05 6.06 -20.00
N LEU A 189 -9.59 6.88 -20.97
CA LEU A 189 -8.16 7.11 -21.14
C LEU A 189 -7.54 7.71 -19.89
N GLN A 190 -8.20 8.68 -19.26
CA GLN A 190 -7.75 9.33 -18.02
C GLN A 190 -7.64 8.35 -16.86
N VAL A 191 -8.67 7.50 -16.64
CA VAL A 191 -8.64 6.44 -15.62
C VAL A 191 -7.49 5.48 -15.88
N ILE A 192 -7.32 5.00 -17.11
CA ILE A 192 -6.27 4.05 -17.46
C ILE A 192 -4.88 4.66 -17.29
N THR A 193 -4.70 5.93 -17.63
CA THR A 193 -3.45 6.66 -17.40
C THR A 193 -3.10 6.73 -15.92
N SER A 194 -4.09 7.05 -15.07
CA SER A 194 -3.91 7.09 -13.62
C SER A 194 -3.54 5.71 -13.04
N LEU A 195 -4.24 4.65 -13.47
CA LEU A 195 -3.96 3.27 -13.04
C LEU A 195 -2.57 2.79 -13.48
N GLU A 196 -2.15 3.13 -14.70
CA GLU A 196 -0.80 2.82 -15.21
C GLU A 196 0.26 3.56 -14.40
N SER A 197 0.04 4.85 -14.13
CA SER A 197 0.93 5.66 -13.30
C SER A 197 1.03 5.13 -11.86
N ALA A 198 -0.05 4.56 -11.34
CA ALA A 198 -0.08 3.89 -10.03
C ALA A 198 0.51 2.47 -10.04
N GLY A 199 0.94 1.96 -11.19
CA GLY A 199 1.52 0.62 -11.31
C GLY A 199 0.52 -0.54 -11.19
N ILE A 200 -0.79 -0.29 -11.27
CA ILE A 200 -1.84 -1.31 -11.09
C ILE A 200 -1.72 -2.43 -12.12
N PHE A 201 -1.35 -2.11 -13.36
CA PHE A 201 -1.18 -3.12 -14.42
C PHE A 201 0.07 -4.00 -14.26
N LEU A 202 0.87 -3.79 -13.22
CA LEU A 202 1.92 -4.73 -12.80
C LEU A 202 1.34 -5.99 -12.12
N LEU A 203 0.10 -5.94 -11.65
CA LEU A 203 -0.59 -7.07 -11.04
C LEU A 203 -1.21 -7.96 -12.13
N LYS A 204 -1.06 -9.27 -11.97
CA LYS A 204 -1.69 -10.26 -12.85
C LYS A 204 -3.22 -10.17 -12.70
N GLY A 205 -3.93 -10.14 -13.82
CA GLY A 205 -5.40 -10.03 -13.82
C GLY A 205 -5.92 -8.59 -13.78
N ALA A 206 -5.13 -7.59 -13.42
CA ALA A 206 -5.57 -6.20 -13.31
C ALA A 206 -6.19 -5.65 -14.60
N ILE A 207 -5.69 -6.07 -15.78
CA ILE A 207 -6.27 -5.70 -17.08
C ILE A 207 -7.69 -6.25 -17.20
N LYS A 208 -7.94 -7.50 -16.76
CA LYS A 208 -9.27 -8.10 -16.78
C LYS A 208 -10.21 -7.40 -15.81
N SER A 209 -9.74 -7.10 -14.60
CA SER A 209 -10.50 -6.38 -13.59
C SER A 209 -10.84 -4.96 -14.05
N ALA A 210 -9.90 -4.25 -14.68
CA ALA A 210 -10.13 -2.93 -15.27
C ALA A 210 -11.13 -2.97 -16.42
N ALA A 211 -11.01 -3.94 -17.32
CA ALA A 211 -11.93 -4.12 -18.44
C ALA A 211 -13.38 -4.34 -17.96
N ALA A 212 -13.57 -5.20 -16.97
CA ALA A 212 -14.87 -5.47 -16.37
C ALA A 212 -15.43 -4.23 -15.67
N ALA A 213 -14.65 -3.55 -14.85
CA ALA A 213 -15.08 -2.38 -14.09
C ALA A 213 -15.39 -1.15 -14.98
N LEU A 214 -14.66 -0.97 -16.10
CA LEU A 214 -14.84 0.16 -17.03
C LEU A 214 -15.80 -0.18 -18.16
N GLY A 215 -16.43 -1.35 -18.17
CA GLY A 215 -17.41 -1.77 -19.18
C GLY A 215 -16.83 -1.86 -20.60
N CYS A 216 -15.59 -2.34 -20.74
CA CYS A 216 -14.92 -2.47 -22.04
C CYS A 216 -14.19 -3.81 -22.18
N SER A 217 -13.66 -4.12 -23.39
CA SER A 217 -12.88 -5.33 -23.61
C SER A 217 -11.42 -5.18 -23.13
N THR A 218 -10.78 -6.30 -22.81
CA THR A 218 -9.33 -6.31 -22.50
C THR A 218 -8.49 -5.78 -23.67
N ALA A 219 -8.91 -6.03 -24.91
CA ALA A 219 -8.27 -5.47 -26.09
C ALA A 219 -8.34 -3.92 -26.12
N SER A 220 -9.44 -3.35 -25.63
CA SER A 220 -9.56 -1.90 -25.48
C SER A 220 -8.57 -1.35 -24.45
N ILE A 221 -8.39 -2.03 -23.32
CA ILE A 221 -7.39 -1.62 -22.31
C ILE A 221 -5.98 -1.63 -22.91
N TYR A 222 -5.59 -2.69 -23.63
CA TYR A 222 -4.28 -2.75 -24.29
C TYR A 222 -4.09 -1.61 -25.31
N ARG A 223 -5.13 -1.25 -26.06
CA ARG A 223 -5.06 -0.14 -27.00
C ARG A 223 -4.85 1.20 -26.30
N TYR A 224 -5.50 1.45 -25.15
CA TYR A 224 -5.26 2.65 -24.34
C TYR A 224 -3.84 2.65 -23.78
N LEU A 225 -3.35 1.54 -23.27
CA LEU A 225 -1.97 1.43 -22.76
C LEU A 225 -0.92 1.70 -23.85
N SER A 226 -1.15 1.23 -25.09
CA SER A 226 -0.28 1.54 -26.23
C SER A 226 -0.30 3.03 -26.63
N GLN A 227 -1.40 3.74 -26.37
CA GLN A 227 -1.46 5.20 -26.58
C GLN A 227 -0.71 5.98 -25.51
N ILE A 228 -0.69 5.46 -24.27
CA ILE A 228 -0.03 6.08 -23.12
C ILE A 228 1.49 5.82 -23.15
N ASN A 229 1.91 4.63 -23.54
CA ASN A 229 3.29 4.20 -23.65
C ASN A 229 3.57 3.84 -25.12
N PRO A 230 3.72 4.83 -26.03
CA PRO A 230 4.14 4.51 -27.39
C PRO A 230 5.52 3.84 -27.30
N SER A 231 5.61 2.64 -27.85
CA SER A 231 6.90 1.94 -27.99
C SER A 231 7.76 2.80 -28.94
N ASP A 232 8.93 3.24 -28.48
CA ASP A 232 9.98 3.79 -29.34
C ASP A 232 10.45 2.77 -30.38
#